data_8507c28e99943473b386d3987d2f718d
#
_entry.id   8507c28e99943473b386d3987d2f718d
#
_cell.length_a   1.000
_cell.length_b   1.000
_cell.length_c   1.000
_cell.angle_alpha   90.00
_cell.angle_beta   90.00
_cell.angle_gamma   90.00
#
_symmetry.space_group_name_H-M   'P 1'
#
loop_
_entity.id
_entity.type
_entity.pdbx_description
1 polymer ?
#
loop_
_entity_poly.entity_id
_entity_poly.type
_entity_poly.pdbx_seq_one_letter_code
_entity_poly.pdbx_strand_id
1 'polypeptide(L)'
;SRKVDDLHQMVRFERVNGRSHVYQPGLGKIRRKLAEAAEEFEGRVRVAGTASGSPSQLQNRDEYFFSLWLDAERAGVFFANKVFLVEGPTEKALFEYLLSQDWADQLQELGNFAILDCSGKFNIPRFMHLMHAFGIKFGIMIDDDNGRTTSKGISHQALNTVIKEMCGREGLKEVSCADPVMLPDCLETFLGLQVPTRGDFKPSEMLAALQDPATFAKLPLNALKAKFRSAMG
;
A
#
# COMPACT_ATOMS: atom_id res chain seq x y z
N SER A 1 6.47 7.29 22.31
CA SER A 1 6.34 6.26 21.28
C SER A 1 4.87 5.94 21.09
N ARG A 2 4.34 6.17 19.90
CA ARG A 2 2.98 5.77 19.57
C ARG A 2 2.97 4.26 19.40
N LYS A 3 2.21 3.56 20.22
CA LYS A 3 2.05 2.11 20.13
C LYS A 3 0.79 1.78 19.35
N VAL A 4 0.68 0.54 18.85
CA VAL A 4 -0.59 0.02 18.27
C VAL A 4 -1.76 0.24 19.24
N ASP A 5 -1.47 0.22 20.54
CA ASP A 5 -2.43 0.52 21.59
C ASP A 5 -3.04 1.93 21.46
N ASP A 6 -2.33 2.88 20.84
CA ASP A 6 -2.84 4.25 20.64
C ASP A 6 -3.83 4.32 19.45
N LEU A 7 -3.81 3.37 18.52
CA LEU A 7 -4.74 3.32 17.39
C LEU A 7 -6.21 3.19 17.84
N HIS A 8 -6.50 2.54 18.97
CA HIS A 8 -7.86 2.42 19.48
C HIS A 8 -8.43 3.75 19.99
N GLN A 9 -7.57 4.75 20.24
CA GLN A 9 -7.96 6.09 20.64
C GLN A 9 -8.30 6.98 19.43
N MET A 10 -7.94 6.52 18.21
CA MET A 10 -8.25 7.27 17.00
C MET A 10 -9.72 7.08 16.65
N VAL A 11 -10.40 8.21 16.43
CA VAL A 11 -11.79 8.24 15.98
C VAL A 11 -11.82 8.93 14.62
N ARG A 12 -12.30 8.22 13.61
CA ARG A 12 -12.51 8.78 12.28
C ARG A 12 -13.99 9.06 12.07
N PHE A 13 -14.29 10.26 11.63
CA PHE A 13 -15.63 10.67 11.22
C PHE A 13 -15.68 10.80 9.70
N GLU A 14 -16.71 10.22 9.10
CA GLU A 14 -16.98 10.35 7.68
C GLU A 14 -18.42 10.81 7.47
N ARG A 15 -18.65 11.71 6.54
CA ARG A 15 -20.00 12.12 6.14
C ARG A 15 -20.34 11.53 4.78
N VAL A 16 -21.31 10.62 4.75
CA VAL A 16 -21.79 9.96 3.53
C VAL A 16 -23.27 10.23 3.41
N ASN A 17 -23.69 10.81 2.28
CA ASN A 17 -25.10 11.13 2.00
C ASN A 17 -25.80 11.90 3.13
N GLY A 18 -25.10 12.88 3.71
CA GLY A 18 -25.64 13.73 4.79
C GLY A 18 -25.64 13.07 6.17
N ARG A 19 -25.26 11.80 6.31
CA ARG A 19 -25.17 11.06 7.59
C ARG A 19 -23.71 10.97 8.03
N SER A 20 -23.49 11.13 9.33
CA SER A 20 -22.16 10.93 9.93
C SER A 20 -21.95 9.47 10.31
N HIS A 21 -20.86 8.90 9.85
CA HIS A 21 -20.38 7.58 10.24
C HIS A 21 -19.17 7.76 11.16
N VAL A 22 -19.10 6.96 12.20
CA VAL A 22 -18.01 6.99 13.19
C VAL A 22 -17.28 5.66 13.14
N TYR A 23 -15.98 5.71 12.92
CA TYR A 23 -15.09 4.55 12.94
C TYR A 23 -14.15 4.69 14.13
N GLN A 24 -14.32 3.83 15.11
CA GLN A 24 -13.45 3.69 16.27
C GLN A 24 -13.23 2.20 16.53
N PRO A 25 -12.31 1.56 15.80
CA PRO A 25 -12.05 0.15 16.02
C PRO A 25 -11.39 -0.05 17.39
N GLY A 26 -12.02 -0.87 18.23
CA GLY A 26 -11.41 -1.26 19.49
C GLY A 26 -10.11 -2.04 19.27
N LEU A 27 -9.19 -1.96 20.24
CA LEU A 27 -7.87 -2.60 20.17
C LEU A 27 -7.94 -4.09 19.79
N GLY A 28 -8.92 -4.83 20.37
CA GLY A 28 -9.13 -6.24 20.03
C GLY A 28 -9.50 -6.46 18.56
N LYS A 29 -10.27 -5.55 17.93
CA LYS A 29 -10.58 -5.62 16.49
C LYS A 29 -9.33 -5.38 15.65
N ILE A 30 -8.52 -4.37 15.99
CA ILE A 30 -7.26 -4.07 15.30
C ILE A 30 -6.33 -5.27 15.38
N ARG A 31 -6.07 -5.78 16.59
CA ARG A 31 -5.18 -6.94 16.80
C ARG A 31 -5.63 -8.17 16.03
N ARG A 32 -6.93 -8.47 16.05
CA ARG A 32 -7.48 -9.59 15.27
C ARG A 32 -7.26 -9.40 13.77
N LYS A 33 -7.49 -8.21 13.23
CA LYS A 33 -7.27 -7.93 11.80
C LYS A 33 -5.80 -8.05 11.39
N LEU A 34 -4.88 -7.63 12.24
CA LEU A 34 -3.46 -7.81 12.01
C LEU A 34 -3.04 -9.29 12.11
N ALA A 35 -3.62 -10.04 13.03
CA ALA A 35 -3.39 -11.49 13.12
C ALA A 35 -3.91 -12.23 11.88
N GLU A 36 -5.13 -11.90 11.41
CA GLU A 36 -5.68 -12.44 10.16
C GLU A 36 -4.74 -12.19 8.97
N ALA A 37 -4.19 -10.97 8.84
CA ALA A 37 -3.24 -10.65 7.79
C ALA A 37 -1.92 -11.45 7.91
N ALA A 38 -1.44 -11.66 9.12
CA ALA A 38 -0.22 -12.42 9.37
C ALA A 38 -0.40 -13.92 9.07
N GLU A 39 -1.50 -14.52 9.51
CA GLU A 39 -1.82 -15.93 9.23
C GLU A 39 -1.94 -16.19 7.73
N GLU A 40 -2.63 -15.31 7.04
CA GLU A 40 -2.82 -15.41 5.61
C GLU A 40 -1.50 -15.34 4.84
N PHE A 41 -0.64 -14.42 5.23
CA PHE A 41 0.68 -14.26 4.68
C PHE A 41 1.57 -15.49 4.96
N GLU A 42 1.67 -15.92 6.21
CA GLU A 42 2.54 -17.02 6.61
C GLU A 42 2.08 -18.37 6.03
N GLY A 43 0.77 -18.60 5.95
CA GLY A 43 0.22 -19.87 5.48
C GLY A 43 0.29 -20.08 3.96
N ARG A 44 0.29 -18.99 3.18
CA ARG A 44 0.13 -19.08 1.72
C ARG A 44 1.37 -18.66 0.92
N VAL A 45 2.24 -17.84 1.49
CA VAL A 45 3.34 -17.20 0.75
C VAL A 45 4.69 -17.83 1.10
N ARG A 46 4.83 -18.48 2.25
CA ARG A 46 6.06 -19.17 2.62
C ARG A 46 6.19 -20.51 1.92
N VAL A 47 7.39 -20.75 1.37
CA VAL A 47 7.79 -22.08 0.90
C VAL A 47 7.87 -23.02 2.10
N ALA A 48 7.33 -24.23 1.97
CA ALA A 48 7.37 -25.25 3.01
C ALA A 48 8.83 -25.46 3.51
N GLY A 49 9.03 -25.31 4.83
CA GLY A 49 10.33 -25.52 5.47
C GLY A 49 10.97 -24.30 6.15
N THR A 50 10.42 -23.09 5.98
CA THR A 50 10.88 -21.94 6.76
C THR A 50 10.10 -21.85 8.07
N ALA A 51 10.81 -21.82 9.22
CA ALA A 51 10.18 -21.74 10.53
C ALA A 51 9.24 -20.54 10.65
N SER A 52 7.96 -20.80 10.85
CA SER A 52 6.98 -19.78 11.23
C SER A 52 7.12 -19.50 12.73
N GLY A 53 7.03 -18.23 13.12
CA GLY A 53 6.87 -17.88 14.52
C GLY A 53 5.50 -18.36 15.06
N SER A 54 5.35 -18.53 16.37
CA SER A 54 4.03 -18.76 16.97
C SER A 54 3.11 -17.57 16.68
N PRO A 55 1.77 -17.73 16.69
CA PRO A 55 0.82 -16.63 16.48
C PRO A 55 1.10 -15.42 17.38
N SER A 56 1.50 -15.63 18.63
CA SER A 56 1.89 -14.56 19.56
C SER A 56 3.17 -13.83 19.14
N GLN A 57 4.16 -14.52 18.58
CA GLN A 57 5.37 -13.90 18.06
C GLN A 57 5.10 -13.08 16.80
N LEU A 58 4.22 -13.55 15.93
CA LEU A 58 3.79 -12.82 14.74
C LEU A 58 3.02 -11.55 15.13
N GLN A 59 2.10 -11.64 16.08
CA GLN A 59 1.36 -10.51 16.60
C GLN A 59 2.28 -9.46 17.23
N ASN A 60 3.21 -9.86 18.09
CA ASN A 60 4.17 -8.96 18.72
C ASN A 60 5.07 -8.26 17.69
N ARG A 61 5.48 -8.98 16.65
CA ARG A 61 6.26 -8.41 15.53
C ARG A 61 5.45 -7.35 14.78
N ASP A 62 4.19 -7.61 14.50
CA ASP A 62 3.34 -6.69 13.78
C ASP A 62 2.99 -5.45 14.61
N GLU A 63 2.74 -5.61 15.91
CA GLU A 63 2.57 -4.48 16.84
C GLU A 63 3.82 -3.61 16.90
N TYR A 64 5.00 -4.21 16.95
CA TYR A 64 6.27 -3.49 16.92
C TYR A 64 6.48 -2.77 15.59
N PHE A 65 6.20 -3.43 14.47
CA PHE A 65 6.26 -2.83 13.14
C PHE A 65 5.40 -1.57 13.03
N PHE A 66 4.12 -1.66 13.45
CA PHE A 66 3.23 -0.51 13.41
C PHE A 66 3.65 0.60 14.39
N SER A 67 4.21 0.26 15.53
CA SER A 67 4.69 1.26 16.47
C SER A 67 5.87 2.08 15.93
N LEU A 68 6.72 1.47 15.11
CA LEU A 68 7.81 2.14 14.42
C LEU A 68 7.33 2.87 13.16
N TRP A 69 6.38 2.26 12.45
CA TRP A 69 5.89 2.76 11.19
C TRP A 69 4.97 3.99 11.35
N LEU A 70 4.20 4.05 12.44
CA LEU A 70 3.20 5.09 12.64
C LEU A 70 3.87 6.40 13.12
N ASP A 71 4.40 7.14 12.19
CA ASP A 71 4.88 8.50 12.40
C ASP A 71 3.80 9.56 12.10
N ALA A 72 4.14 10.83 12.27
CA ALA A 72 3.19 11.93 12.09
C ALA A 72 2.71 12.05 10.63
N GLU A 73 3.57 11.75 9.66
CA GLU A 73 3.25 11.82 8.24
C GLU A 73 2.30 10.70 7.85
N ARG A 74 2.62 9.46 8.22
CA ARG A 74 1.79 8.29 7.93
C ARG A 74 0.47 8.29 8.68
N ALA A 75 0.42 8.91 9.86
CA ALA A 75 -0.84 9.10 10.58
C ALA A 75 -1.86 9.92 9.78
N GLY A 76 -1.43 10.74 8.83
CA GLY A 76 -2.29 11.50 7.91
C GLY A 76 -3.24 10.62 7.11
N VAL A 77 -2.89 9.37 6.81
CA VAL A 77 -3.75 8.45 6.03
C VAL A 77 -5.09 8.16 6.71
N PHE A 78 -5.16 8.23 8.03
CA PHE A 78 -6.41 7.98 8.77
C PHE A 78 -7.44 9.11 8.58
N PHE A 79 -7.03 10.25 8.07
CA PHE A 79 -7.93 11.36 7.74
C PHE A 79 -8.33 11.37 6.27
N ALA A 80 -7.72 10.54 5.45
CA ALA A 80 -8.05 10.43 4.03
C ALA A 80 -9.36 9.64 3.80
N ASN A 81 -10.07 9.98 2.73
CA ASN A 81 -11.26 9.23 2.27
C ASN A 81 -10.85 8.06 1.39
N LYS A 82 -9.78 8.23 0.62
CA LYS A 82 -9.17 7.19 -0.22
C LYS A 82 -7.66 7.18 0.01
N VAL A 83 -7.06 6.00 0.05
CA VAL A 83 -5.61 5.79 0.19
C VAL A 83 -5.10 4.95 -0.95
N PHE A 84 -4.03 5.39 -1.57
CA PHE A 84 -3.31 4.62 -2.58
C PHE A 84 -2.15 3.89 -1.92
N LEU A 85 -2.26 2.56 -1.85
CA LEU A 85 -1.24 1.69 -1.28
C LEU A 85 -0.20 1.36 -2.37
N VAL A 86 1.03 1.72 -2.11
CA VAL A 86 2.18 1.45 -2.98
C VAL A 86 3.25 0.67 -2.23
N GLU A 87 4.15 0.00 -2.97
CA GLU A 87 5.14 -0.87 -2.34
C GLU A 87 6.15 -0.10 -1.50
N GLY A 88 6.65 1.01 -2.02
CA GLY A 88 7.76 1.69 -1.38
C GLY A 88 7.87 3.18 -1.67
N PRO A 89 8.97 3.79 -1.21
CA PRO A 89 9.18 5.23 -1.31
C PRO A 89 9.38 5.74 -2.75
N THR A 90 9.79 4.88 -3.68
CA THR A 90 9.96 5.24 -5.09
C THR A 90 8.62 5.55 -5.75
N GLU A 91 7.65 4.65 -5.59
CA GLU A 91 6.28 4.83 -6.09
C GLU A 91 5.64 6.03 -5.42
N LYS A 92 5.80 6.18 -4.11
CA LYS A 92 5.27 7.33 -3.37
C LYS A 92 5.82 8.64 -3.95
N ALA A 93 7.13 8.78 -4.09
CA ALA A 93 7.77 9.98 -4.63
C ALA A 93 7.30 10.30 -6.07
N LEU A 94 7.19 9.27 -6.92
CA LEU A 94 6.68 9.40 -8.29
C LEU A 94 5.25 9.97 -8.31
N PHE A 95 4.34 9.33 -7.59
CA PHE A 95 2.93 9.73 -7.63
C PHE A 95 2.68 11.06 -6.94
N GLU A 96 3.39 11.38 -5.85
CA GLU A 96 3.32 12.71 -5.21
C GLU A 96 3.77 13.80 -6.18
N TYR A 97 4.88 13.58 -6.91
CA TYR A 97 5.35 14.52 -7.92
C TYR A 97 4.32 14.69 -9.05
N LEU A 98 3.86 13.60 -9.66
CA LEU A 98 2.92 13.66 -10.78
C LEU A 98 1.58 14.31 -10.39
N LEU A 99 1.04 13.97 -9.23
CA LEU A 99 -0.21 14.54 -8.74
C LEU A 99 -0.08 16.03 -8.40
N SER A 100 1.09 16.46 -7.93
CA SER A 100 1.31 17.87 -7.60
C SER A 100 1.58 18.74 -8.83
N GLN A 101 2.19 18.19 -9.89
CA GLN A 101 2.66 18.95 -11.06
C GLN A 101 1.79 18.73 -12.30
N ASP A 102 1.54 17.48 -12.65
CA ASP A 102 1.03 17.09 -13.98
C ASP A 102 -0.42 16.55 -13.94
N TRP A 103 -0.82 15.97 -12.81
CA TRP A 103 -2.13 15.33 -12.62
C TRP A 103 -2.99 16.01 -11.55
N ALA A 104 -2.90 17.33 -11.41
CA ALA A 104 -3.66 18.08 -10.41
C ALA A 104 -5.18 17.90 -10.55
N ASP A 105 -5.69 17.63 -11.77
CA ASP A 105 -7.07 17.24 -12.05
C ASP A 105 -7.49 15.99 -11.28
N GLN A 106 -6.60 15.03 -11.13
CA GLN A 106 -6.88 13.79 -10.40
C GLN A 106 -7.05 14.03 -8.90
N LEU A 107 -6.27 14.95 -8.31
CA LEU A 107 -6.43 15.30 -6.90
C LEU A 107 -7.80 15.93 -6.62
N GLN A 108 -8.32 16.74 -7.54
CA GLN A 108 -9.65 17.33 -7.40
C GLN A 108 -10.75 16.26 -7.45
N GLU A 109 -10.62 15.26 -8.33
CA GLU A 109 -11.56 14.15 -8.44
C GLU A 109 -11.52 13.22 -7.21
N LEU A 110 -10.34 12.95 -6.68
CA LEU A 110 -10.17 12.05 -5.53
C LEU A 110 -10.56 12.70 -4.19
N GLY A 111 -10.52 14.03 -4.10
CA GLY A 111 -10.80 14.77 -2.88
C GLY A 111 -9.74 14.57 -1.80
N ASN A 112 -10.15 14.23 -0.58
CA ASN A 112 -9.21 13.96 0.51
C ASN A 112 -8.53 12.60 0.32
N PHE A 113 -7.33 12.62 -0.21
CA PHE A 113 -6.56 11.49 -0.71
C PHE A 113 -5.16 11.45 -0.06
N ALA A 114 -4.63 10.25 0.12
CA ALA A 114 -3.25 10.05 0.58
C ALA A 114 -2.58 8.89 -0.16
N ILE A 115 -1.26 8.96 -0.30
CA ILE A 115 -0.43 7.87 -0.79
C ILE A 115 0.29 7.25 0.39
N LEU A 116 0.21 5.93 0.51
CA LEU A 116 0.82 5.17 1.58
C LEU A 116 1.93 4.26 1.07
N ASP A 117 3.16 4.58 1.42
CA ASP A 117 4.30 3.67 1.32
C ASP A 117 4.16 2.54 2.34
N CYS A 118 3.98 1.32 1.86
CA CYS A 118 3.81 0.13 2.69
C CYS A 118 5.13 -0.45 3.21
N SER A 119 6.28 0.15 2.88
CA SER A 119 7.61 -0.37 3.23
C SER A 119 7.81 -1.82 2.74
N GLY A 120 7.41 -2.06 1.51
CA GLY A 120 7.49 -3.33 0.80
C GLY A 120 6.15 -4.04 0.61
N LYS A 121 6.02 -4.72 -0.51
CA LYS A 121 4.84 -5.50 -0.94
C LYS A 121 4.27 -6.41 0.16
N PHE A 122 5.16 -7.01 0.96
CA PHE A 122 4.81 -7.94 2.03
C PHE A 122 4.00 -7.33 3.18
N ASN A 123 3.96 -6.01 3.27
CA ASN A 123 3.18 -5.31 4.29
C ASN A 123 1.79 -4.88 3.79
N ILE A 124 1.54 -4.90 2.49
CA ILE A 124 0.26 -4.48 1.90
C ILE A 124 -0.94 -5.19 2.55
N PRO A 125 -0.94 -6.52 2.77
CA PRO A 125 -2.06 -7.19 3.44
C PRO A 125 -2.39 -6.61 4.82
N ARG A 126 -1.38 -6.20 5.59
CA ARG A 126 -1.58 -5.56 6.89
C ARG A 126 -2.29 -4.23 6.77
N PHE A 127 -1.88 -3.42 5.78
CA PHE A 127 -2.51 -2.12 5.54
C PHE A 127 -3.93 -2.26 4.98
N MET A 128 -4.21 -3.25 4.14
CA MET A 128 -5.57 -3.54 3.70
C MET A 128 -6.50 -3.79 4.89
N HIS A 129 -6.10 -4.62 5.83
CA HIS A 129 -6.87 -4.88 7.05
C HIS A 129 -6.99 -3.65 7.96
N LEU A 130 -5.94 -2.83 8.03
CA LEU A 130 -5.98 -1.60 8.80
C LEU A 130 -6.95 -0.58 8.17
N MET A 131 -6.87 -0.37 6.85
CA MET A 131 -7.82 0.49 6.13
C MET A 131 -9.27 0.02 6.33
N HIS A 132 -9.51 -1.29 6.22
CA HIS A 132 -10.83 -1.87 6.49
C HIS A 132 -11.30 -1.59 7.92
N ALA A 133 -10.43 -1.71 8.94
CA ALA A 133 -10.80 -1.46 10.32
C ALA A 133 -11.32 -0.03 10.54
N PHE A 134 -10.77 0.93 9.80
CA PHE A 134 -11.16 2.34 9.85
C PHE A 134 -12.13 2.78 8.74
N GLY A 135 -12.65 1.85 7.93
CA GLY A 135 -13.58 2.15 6.84
C GLY A 135 -12.97 3.06 5.76
N ILE A 136 -11.65 3.01 5.55
CA ILE A 136 -10.94 3.84 4.57
C ILE A 136 -10.87 3.08 3.26
N LYS A 137 -11.35 3.68 2.18
CA LYS A 137 -11.22 3.10 0.85
C LYS A 137 -9.76 3.09 0.40
N PHE A 138 -9.35 2.05 -0.33
CA PHE A 138 -8.00 1.96 -0.85
C PHE A 138 -7.94 1.40 -2.27
N GLY A 139 -6.99 1.88 -3.04
CA GLY A 139 -6.52 1.28 -4.28
C GLY A 139 -5.10 0.75 -4.10
N ILE A 140 -4.68 -0.19 -4.94
CA ILE A 140 -3.37 -0.85 -4.83
C ILE A 140 -2.69 -0.87 -6.19
N MET A 141 -1.40 -0.54 -6.21
CA MET A 141 -0.50 -0.80 -7.34
C MET A 141 0.74 -1.52 -6.85
N ILE A 142 1.10 -2.61 -7.53
CA ILE A 142 2.22 -3.47 -7.19
C ILE A 142 3.00 -3.86 -8.44
N ASP A 143 4.26 -4.20 -8.26
CA ASP A 143 5.09 -4.80 -9.30
C ASP A 143 4.72 -6.27 -9.50
N ASP A 144 4.77 -6.77 -10.74
CA ASP A 144 4.53 -8.20 -11.00
C ASP A 144 5.67 -9.06 -10.45
N ASP A 145 6.91 -8.55 -10.53
CA ASP A 145 8.13 -9.26 -10.06
C ASP A 145 8.20 -10.72 -10.54
N ASN A 146 7.83 -10.94 -11.79
CA ASN A 146 7.60 -12.26 -12.36
C ASN A 146 8.81 -13.19 -12.16
N GLY A 147 8.56 -14.33 -11.52
CA GLY A 147 9.58 -15.36 -11.26
C GLY A 147 10.58 -15.00 -10.13
N ARG A 148 10.46 -13.84 -9.50
CA ARG A 148 11.36 -13.45 -8.42
C ARG A 148 10.95 -14.06 -7.09
N THR A 149 11.97 -14.41 -6.31
CA THR A 149 11.83 -14.83 -4.91
C THR A 149 12.77 -14.00 -4.05
N THR A 150 12.35 -13.73 -2.81
CA THR A 150 13.25 -13.11 -1.83
C THR A 150 14.39 -14.04 -1.44
N SER A 151 15.43 -13.49 -0.80
CA SER A 151 16.51 -14.29 -0.20
C SER A 151 16.04 -15.35 0.81
N LYS A 152 14.80 -15.21 1.30
CA LYS A 152 14.14 -16.17 2.21
C LYS A 152 13.21 -17.14 1.46
N GLY A 153 13.28 -17.22 0.14
CA GLY A 153 12.49 -18.14 -0.68
C GLY A 153 10.99 -17.79 -0.80
N ILE A 154 10.61 -16.55 -0.49
CA ILE A 154 9.21 -16.11 -0.58
C ILE A 154 8.91 -15.70 -2.02
N SER A 155 7.86 -16.27 -2.61
CA SER A 155 7.43 -15.97 -3.96
C SER A 155 6.66 -14.65 -4.02
N HIS A 156 7.12 -13.70 -4.85
CA HIS A 156 6.40 -12.45 -5.11
C HIS A 156 5.07 -12.71 -5.83
N GLN A 157 5.04 -13.67 -6.76
CA GLN A 157 3.81 -14.02 -7.49
C GLN A 157 2.74 -14.65 -6.58
N ALA A 158 3.15 -15.48 -5.62
CA ALA A 158 2.21 -16.02 -4.62
C ALA A 158 1.59 -14.87 -3.80
N LEU A 159 2.38 -13.87 -3.43
CA LEU A 159 1.89 -12.70 -2.71
C LEU A 159 0.95 -11.84 -3.58
N ASN A 160 1.27 -11.63 -4.86
CA ASN A 160 0.39 -10.92 -5.78
C ASN A 160 -0.99 -11.60 -5.86
N THR A 161 -1.01 -12.93 -5.91
CA THR A 161 -2.25 -13.73 -5.90
C THR A 161 -3.02 -13.51 -4.59
N VAL A 162 -2.36 -13.57 -3.44
CA VAL A 162 -2.98 -13.34 -2.13
C VAL A 162 -3.59 -11.94 -2.07
N ILE A 163 -2.85 -10.89 -2.45
CA ILE A 163 -3.35 -9.51 -2.42
C ILE A 163 -4.60 -9.36 -3.31
N LYS A 164 -4.57 -9.93 -4.51
CA LYS A 164 -5.71 -9.89 -5.43
C LYS A 164 -6.95 -10.57 -4.83
N GLU A 165 -6.79 -11.77 -4.30
CA GLU A 165 -7.90 -12.51 -3.69
C GLU A 165 -8.47 -11.79 -2.46
N MET A 166 -7.61 -11.14 -1.67
CA MET A 166 -8.03 -10.36 -0.52
C MET A 166 -8.94 -9.20 -0.91
N CYS A 167 -8.68 -8.50 -2.01
CA CYS A 167 -9.56 -7.42 -2.50
C CYS A 167 -10.97 -7.91 -2.82
N GLY A 168 -11.15 -9.17 -3.23
CA GLY A 168 -12.44 -9.78 -3.51
C GLY A 168 -13.20 -10.31 -2.29
N ARG A 169 -12.58 -10.36 -1.10
CA ARG A 169 -13.19 -10.95 0.09
C ARG A 169 -14.22 -10.06 0.75
N GLU A 170 -15.20 -10.71 1.36
CA GLU A 170 -16.18 -10.03 2.20
C GLU A 170 -15.50 -9.14 3.25
N GLY A 171 -16.00 -7.93 3.40
CA GLY A 171 -15.43 -6.88 4.22
C GLY A 171 -14.34 -6.06 3.52
N LEU A 172 -13.27 -6.68 3.01
CA LEU A 172 -12.22 -5.96 2.27
C LEU A 172 -12.74 -5.41 0.94
N LYS A 173 -13.62 -6.15 0.26
CA LYS A 173 -14.27 -5.71 -0.99
C LYS A 173 -15.05 -4.40 -0.82
N GLU A 174 -15.61 -4.15 0.36
CA GLU A 174 -16.39 -2.94 0.65
C GLU A 174 -15.53 -1.67 0.66
N VAL A 175 -14.25 -1.81 0.97
CA VAL A 175 -13.27 -0.71 1.04
C VAL A 175 -12.23 -0.74 -0.07
N SER A 176 -12.13 -1.82 -0.84
CA SER A 176 -11.29 -1.87 -2.04
C SER A 176 -11.93 -1.06 -3.17
N CYS A 177 -11.19 -0.13 -3.76
CA CYS A 177 -11.68 0.67 -4.89
C CYS A 177 -11.80 -0.17 -6.17
N ALA A 178 -10.83 -1.07 -6.38
CA ALA A 178 -10.75 -1.95 -7.56
C ALA A 178 -9.83 -3.14 -7.25
N ASP A 179 -9.69 -4.05 -8.22
CA ASP A 179 -8.64 -5.06 -8.19
C ASP A 179 -7.26 -4.40 -8.21
N PRO A 180 -6.24 -5.02 -7.58
CA PRO A 180 -4.88 -4.50 -7.61
C PRO A 180 -4.37 -4.36 -9.03
N VAL A 181 -3.78 -3.21 -9.36
CA VAL A 181 -3.12 -3.00 -10.64
C VAL A 181 -1.69 -3.49 -10.54
N MET A 182 -1.30 -4.38 -11.46
CA MET A 182 0.06 -4.88 -11.55
C MET A 182 0.82 -4.14 -12.66
N LEU A 183 2.05 -3.72 -12.33
CA LEU A 183 2.99 -3.21 -13.30
C LEU A 183 3.81 -4.39 -13.87
N PRO A 184 4.01 -4.46 -15.19
CA PRO A 184 4.86 -5.48 -15.78
C PRO A 184 6.29 -5.35 -15.26
N ASP A 185 6.85 -6.42 -14.69
CA ASP A 185 8.15 -6.49 -14.03
C ASP A 185 8.24 -5.53 -12.82
N CYS A 186 8.77 -4.33 -12.98
CA CYS A 186 8.82 -3.31 -11.94
C CYS A 186 8.54 -1.91 -12.51
N LEU A 187 8.32 -0.94 -11.61
CA LEU A 187 7.99 0.44 -11.99
C LEU A 187 9.03 1.04 -12.93
N GLU A 188 10.32 0.90 -12.63
CA GLU A 188 11.39 1.47 -13.44
C GLU A 188 11.39 0.89 -14.87
N THR A 189 11.23 -0.42 -14.98
CA THR A 189 11.11 -1.12 -16.29
C THR A 189 9.87 -0.63 -17.04
N PHE A 190 8.73 -0.50 -16.39
CA PHE A 190 7.52 0.02 -16.99
C PHE A 190 7.70 1.43 -17.55
N LEU A 191 8.45 2.28 -16.85
CA LEU A 191 8.76 3.63 -17.29
C LEU A 191 9.89 3.73 -18.34
N GLY A 192 10.56 2.60 -18.64
CA GLY A 192 11.72 2.59 -19.55
C GLY A 192 12.97 3.21 -18.92
N LEU A 193 13.03 3.27 -17.60
CA LEU A 193 14.18 3.74 -16.83
C LEU A 193 15.13 2.60 -16.50
N GLN A 194 16.41 2.92 -16.28
CA GLN A 194 17.35 1.93 -15.75
C GLN A 194 17.06 1.66 -14.28
N VAL A 195 17.03 0.38 -13.91
CA VAL A 195 16.88 -0.01 -12.50
C VAL A 195 18.20 0.27 -11.78
N PRO A 196 18.21 1.10 -10.73
CA PRO A 196 19.40 1.36 -9.95
C PRO A 196 19.97 0.09 -9.31
N THR A 197 21.29 -0.01 -9.26
CA THR A 197 21.99 -1.12 -8.60
C THR A 197 21.79 -1.14 -7.08
N ARG A 198 21.48 0.02 -6.49
CA ARG A 198 21.21 0.20 -5.06
C ARG A 198 19.81 0.73 -4.85
N GLY A 199 19.03 -0.01 -4.05
CA GLY A 199 17.62 0.31 -3.78
C GLY A 199 17.41 1.63 -3.04
N ASP A 200 18.39 2.06 -2.22
CA ASP A 200 18.35 3.31 -1.47
C ASP A 200 18.44 4.58 -2.34
N PHE A 201 18.94 4.45 -3.58
CA PHE A 201 18.98 5.57 -4.54
C PHE A 201 17.73 5.66 -5.45
N LYS A 202 16.91 4.64 -5.51
CA LYS A 202 15.74 4.59 -6.40
C LYS A 202 14.84 5.83 -6.33
N PRO A 203 14.41 6.33 -5.15
CA PRO A 203 13.54 7.50 -5.08
C PRO A 203 14.20 8.76 -5.64
N SER A 204 15.49 9.00 -5.35
CA SER A 204 16.20 10.19 -5.84
C SER A 204 16.45 10.14 -7.33
N GLU A 205 16.77 8.96 -7.88
CA GLU A 205 16.95 8.79 -9.34
C GLU A 205 15.61 8.91 -10.07
N MET A 206 14.53 8.42 -9.49
CA MET A 206 13.18 8.63 -10.02
C MET A 206 12.84 10.12 -10.10
N LEU A 207 13.05 10.87 -9.02
CA LEU A 207 12.79 12.31 -9.02
C LEU A 207 13.68 13.06 -10.01
N ALA A 208 14.96 12.68 -10.15
CA ALA A 208 15.84 13.25 -11.15
C ALA A 208 15.34 13.02 -12.59
N ALA A 209 14.87 11.81 -12.88
CA ALA A 209 14.28 11.47 -14.18
C ALA A 209 13.00 12.28 -14.49
N LEU A 210 12.18 12.54 -13.48
CA LEU A 210 10.96 13.36 -13.60
C LEU A 210 11.28 14.85 -13.80
N GLN A 211 12.38 15.33 -13.25
CA GLN A 211 12.82 16.72 -13.35
C GLN A 211 13.62 17.00 -14.62
N ASP A 212 14.12 15.99 -15.32
CA ASP A 212 14.79 16.15 -16.61
C ASP A 212 13.75 16.19 -17.75
N PRO A 213 13.56 17.34 -18.45
CA PRO A 213 12.54 17.47 -19.49
C PRO A 213 12.68 16.47 -20.64
N ALA A 214 13.93 16.09 -20.98
CA ALA A 214 14.20 15.17 -22.09
C ALA A 214 13.82 13.73 -21.74
N THR A 215 13.99 13.33 -20.49
CA THR A 215 13.56 12.03 -19.96
C THR A 215 12.06 12.04 -19.74
N PHE A 216 11.53 13.05 -19.07
CA PHE A 216 10.10 13.19 -18.75
C PHE A 216 9.20 13.04 -20.00
N ALA A 217 9.59 13.70 -21.11
CA ALA A 217 8.84 13.65 -22.37
C ALA A 217 8.74 12.24 -22.99
N LYS A 218 9.60 11.31 -22.57
CA LYS A 218 9.64 9.92 -23.08
C LYS A 218 8.89 8.93 -22.18
N LEU A 219 8.56 9.33 -20.96
CA LEU A 219 7.88 8.46 -20.02
C LEU A 219 6.46 8.13 -20.48
N PRO A 220 5.97 6.88 -20.29
CA PRO A 220 4.62 6.47 -20.66
C PRO A 220 3.56 6.96 -19.65
N LEU A 221 3.55 8.27 -19.34
CA LEU A 221 2.76 8.86 -18.26
C LEU A 221 1.26 8.70 -18.47
N ASN A 222 0.76 8.71 -19.71
CA ASN A 222 -0.65 8.46 -20.00
C ASN A 222 -1.07 7.04 -19.64
N ALA A 223 -0.21 6.05 -19.94
CA ALA A 223 -0.45 4.66 -19.57
C ALA A 223 -0.39 4.48 -18.05
N LEU A 224 0.55 5.15 -17.38
CA LEU A 224 0.64 5.14 -15.92
C LEU A 224 -0.59 5.81 -15.27
N LYS A 225 -1.04 6.97 -15.81
CA LYS A 225 -2.27 7.65 -15.33
C LYS A 225 -3.51 6.78 -15.47
N ALA A 226 -3.63 6.04 -16.58
CA ALA A 226 -4.72 5.10 -16.76
C ALA A 226 -4.69 3.95 -15.72
N LYS A 227 -3.50 3.43 -15.43
CA LYS A 227 -3.32 2.41 -14.38
C LYS A 227 -3.64 2.95 -12.98
N PHE A 228 -3.20 4.17 -12.66
CA PHE A 228 -3.53 4.84 -11.41
C PHE A 228 -5.06 5.01 -11.25
N ARG A 229 -5.73 5.51 -12.29
CA ARG A 229 -7.20 5.63 -12.30
C ARG A 229 -7.88 4.27 -12.10
N SER A 230 -7.40 3.24 -12.79
CA SER A 230 -7.92 1.88 -12.64
C SER A 230 -7.79 1.35 -11.21
N ALA A 231 -6.70 1.65 -10.53
CA ALA A 231 -6.50 1.26 -9.13
C ALA A 231 -7.43 2.00 -8.16
N MET A 232 -7.76 3.26 -8.48
CA MET A 232 -8.54 4.13 -7.59
C MET A 232 -10.05 4.10 -7.85
N GLY A 233 -10.50 3.41 -8.88
CA GLY A 233 -11.94 3.21 -9.21
C GLY A 233 -12.56 4.46 -9.78
#